data_ea64c3ddf6cfd1b96c7ba7c137eb114b
#
_entry.id   ea64c3ddf6cfd1b96c7ba7c137eb114b
#
_cell.length_a   1.000
_cell.length_b   1.000
_cell.length_c   1.000
_cell.angle_alpha   90.00
_cell.angle_beta   90.00
_cell.angle_gamma   90.00
#
_symmetry.space_group_name_H-M   'P 1'
#
loop_
_entity.id
_entity.type
_entity.pdbx_description
1 polymer ?
#
loop_
_entity_poly.entity_id
_entity_poly.type
_entity_poly.pdbx_seq_one_letter_code
_entity_poly.pdbx_strand_id
1 'polypeptide(L)'
;MKEKIIYQFNGEIYETREEAEKAVYDYAEDTYDEVLDMDGDIIICGLSYSPSIALKRVDEVAYRCYLHDYADSLMCDIEEIEEDEE
;
A
#
# COMPACT_ATOMS: atom_id res chain seq x y z
N MET A 1 18.56 -30.93 -4.23
CA MET A 1 17.98 -29.68 -4.76
C MET A 1 17.02 -29.10 -3.76
N LYS A 2 17.22 -27.89 -3.37
CA LYS A 2 16.28 -27.15 -2.55
C LYS A 2 15.61 -26.09 -3.40
N GLU A 3 14.31 -26.11 -3.40
CA GLU A 3 13.57 -25.04 -4.02
C GLU A 3 13.46 -23.89 -3.02
N LYS A 4 13.82 -22.72 -3.46
CA LYS A 4 13.64 -21.49 -2.67
C LYS A 4 12.62 -20.62 -3.37
N ILE A 5 11.61 -20.18 -2.61
CA ILE A 5 10.62 -19.25 -3.12
C ILE A 5 10.99 -17.87 -2.63
N ILE A 6 11.13 -16.95 -3.56
CA ILE A 6 11.31 -15.53 -3.27
C ILE A 6 10.11 -14.75 -3.80
N TYR A 7 9.96 -13.54 -3.32
CA TYR A 7 8.80 -12.70 -3.65
C TYR A 7 9.31 -11.39 -4.25
N GLN A 8 8.63 -10.93 -5.29
CA GLN A 8 8.96 -9.68 -5.94
C GLN A 8 7.77 -8.73 -5.86
N PHE A 9 8.02 -7.50 -5.45
CA PHE A 9 7.04 -6.43 -5.46
C PHE A 9 7.72 -5.12 -5.85
N ASN A 10 7.15 -4.42 -6.82
CA ASN A 10 7.62 -3.11 -7.27
C ASN A 10 9.11 -3.09 -7.66
N GLY A 11 9.58 -4.19 -8.26
CA GLY A 11 10.97 -4.32 -8.71
C GLY A 11 11.96 -4.74 -7.64
N GLU A 12 11.52 -4.91 -6.40
CA GLU A 12 12.36 -5.36 -5.30
C GLU A 12 12.06 -6.81 -4.93
N ILE A 13 13.09 -7.51 -4.46
CA ILE A 13 13.01 -8.94 -4.14
C ILE A 13 13.08 -9.12 -2.63
N TYR A 14 12.19 -9.97 -2.12
CA TYR A 14 12.07 -10.28 -0.70
C TYR A 14 12.20 -11.78 -0.48
N GLU A 15 12.86 -12.17 0.59
CA GLU A 15 13.07 -13.59 0.90
C GLU A 15 11.84 -14.26 1.49
N THR A 16 11.00 -13.50 2.18
CA THR A 16 9.79 -14.02 2.80
C THR A 16 8.57 -13.22 2.35
N ARG A 17 7.39 -13.89 2.40
CA ARG A 17 6.15 -13.22 2.08
C ARG A 17 5.83 -12.10 3.06
N GLU A 18 6.18 -12.29 4.34
CA GLU A 18 5.97 -11.26 5.36
C GLU A 18 6.72 -9.97 5.03
N GLU A 19 7.96 -10.09 4.57
CA GLU A 19 8.74 -8.94 4.15
C GLU A 19 8.11 -8.25 2.93
N ALA A 20 7.62 -9.02 1.96
CA ALA A 20 6.94 -8.48 0.80
C ALA A 20 5.63 -7.78 1.19
N GLU A 21 4.85 -8.38 2.08
CA GLU A 21 3.61 -7.77 2.57
C GLU A 21 3.88 -6.47 3.32
N LYS A 22 4.92 -6.44 4.13
CA LYS A 22 5.32 -5.22 4.83
C LYS A 22 5.70 -4.12 3.85
N ALA A 23 6.44 -4.47 2.80
CA ALA A 23 6.79 -3.52 1.74
C ALA A 23 5.55 -2.98 1.03
N VAL A 24 4.55 -3.83 0.80
CA VAL A 24 3.26 -3.41 0.23
C VAL A 24 2.58 -2.39 1.12
N TYR A 25 2.52 -2.63 2.43
CA TYR A 25 1.91 -1.68 3.36
C TYR A 25 2.66 -0.36 3.40
N ASP A 26 3.98 -0.39 3.45
CA ASP A 26 4.79 0.83 3.43
C ASP A 26 4.56 1.63 2.16
N TYR A 27 4.52 0.95 1.02
CA TYR A 27 4.21 1.57 -0.27
C TYR A 27 2.79 2.13 -0.30
N ALA A 28 1.83 1.39 0.25
CA ALA A 28 0.44 1.81 0.30
C ALA A 28 0.28 3.07 1.14
N GLU A 29 0.94 3.15 2.30
CA GLU A 29 0.90 4.34 3.14
C GLU A 29 1.47 5.56 2.42
N ASP A 30 2.58 5.39 1.69
CA ASP A 30 3.21 6.48 0.95
C ASP A 30 2.38 6.95 -0.23
N THR A 31 1.69 6.04 -0.92
CA THR A 31 0.96 6.38 -2.15
C THR A 31 -0.52 6.66 -1.94
N TYR A 32 -1.11 6.14 -0.88
CA TYR A 32 -2.55 6.29 -0.65
C TYR A 32 -2.95 7.75 -0.45
N ASP A 33 -2.16 8.50 0.29
CA ASP A 33 -2.41 9.93 0.49
C ASP A 33 -2.37 10.69 -0.85
N GLU A 34 -1.45 10.33 -1.72
CA GLU A 34 -1.38 10.91 -3.07
C GLU A 34 -2.62 10.55 -3.90
N VAL A 35 -3.08 9.30 -3.81
CA VAL A 35 -4.28 8.85 -4.52
C VAL A 35 -5.51 9.62 -4.04
N LEU A 36 -5.65 9.81 -2.72
CA LEU A 36 -6.76 10.60 -2.17
C LEU A 36 -6.72 12.06 -2.62
N ASP A 37 -5.53 12.62 -2.72
CA ASP A 37 -5.35 14.03 -3.04
C ASP A 37 -5.35 14.31 -4.55
N MET A 38 -5.42 13.28 -5.40
CA MET A 38 -5.43 13.43 -6.86
C MET A 38 -6.58 14.26 -7.39
N ASP A 39 -7.75 14.20 -6.76
CA ASP A 39 -8.94 14.93 -7.19
C ASP A 39 -8.96 16.38 -6.73
N GLY A 40 -7.91 16.82 -6.06
CA GLY A 40 -7.80 18.19 -5.56
C GLY A 40 -8.39 18.37 -4.17
N ASP A 41 -8.37 19.62 -3.69
CA ASP A 41 -8.79 19.94 -2.36
C ASP A 41 -10.32 19.89 -2.17
N ILE A 42 -10.72 19.52 -0.96
CA ILE A 42 -12.12 19.58 -0.54
C ILE A 42 -12.35 20.94 0.12
N ILE A 43 -13.43 21.62 -0.27
CA ILE A 43 -13.80 22.90 0.34
C ILE A 43 -14.93 22.67 1.34
N ILE A 44 -14.65 23.02 2.60
CA ILE A 44 -15.63 22.95 3.68
C ILE A 44 -15.70 24.34 4.34
N CYS A 45 -16.87 24.94 4.31
CA CYS A 45 -17.11 26.27 4.88
C CYS A 45 -16.14 27.34 4.36
N GLY A 46 -15.77 27.25 3.07
CA GLY A 46 -14.85 28.18 2.44
C GLY A 46 -13.37 27.91 2.72
N LEU A 47 -13.05 26.85 3.46
CA LEU A 47 -11.69 26.44 3.75
C LEU A 47 -11.31 25.23 2.90
N SER A 48 -10.09 25.24 2.38
CA SER A 48 -9.57 24.17 1.54
C SER A 48 -8.80 23.15 2.37
N TYR A 49 -9.14 21.87 2.21
CA TYR A 49 -8.46 20.76 2.89
C TYR A 49 -8.02 19.71 1.87
N SER A 50 -6.86 19.11 2.10
CA SER A 50 -6.51 17.91 1.32
C SER A 50 -7.37 16.73 1.78
N PRO A 51 -7.88 15.88 0.85
CA PRO A 51 -8.75 14.76 1.20
C PRO A 51 -8.13 13.80 2.21
N SER A 52 -6.85 13.51 2.10
CA SER A 52 -6.15 12.61 3.03
C SER A 52 -6.18 13.15 4.46
N ILE A 53 -5.89 14.43 4.63
CA ILE A 53 -5.88 15.07 5.95
C ILE A 53 -7.30 15.15 6.52
N ALA A 54 -8.28 15.54 5.69
CA ALA A 54 -9.65 15.61 6.10
C ALA A 54 -10.18 14.26 6.58
N LEU A 55 -9.90 13.19 5.82
CA LEU A 55 -10.34 11.84 6.17
C LEU A 55 -9.68 11.36 7.46
N LYS A 56 -8.38 11.58 7.63
CA LYS A 56 -7.67 11.20 8.86
C LYS A 56 -8.23 11.88 10.11
N ARG A 57 -8.64 13.14 10.01
CA ARG A 57 -9.14 13.90 11.14
C ARG A 57 -10.59 13.62 11.46
N VAL A 58 -11.43 13.45 10.44
CA VAL A 58 -12.86 13.24 10.61
C VAL A 58 -13.18 11.79 10.93
N ASP A 59 -12.51 10.85 10.27
CA ASP A 59 -12.77 9.42 10.46
C ASP A 59 -11.50 8.60 10.25
N GLU A 60 -10.68 8.54 11.29
CA GLU A 60 -9.42 7.77 11.28
C GLU A 60 -9.67 6.28 11.02
N VAL A 61 -10.77 5.75 11.54
CA VAL A 61 -11.10 4.33 11.34
C VAL A 61 -11.38 4.06 9.87
N ALA A 62 -12.18 4.91 9.23
CA ALA A 62 -12.44 4.79 7.80
C ALA A 62 -11.17 4.92 6.97
N TYR A 63 -10.29 5.87 7.32
CA TYR A 63 -9.01 6.02 6.65
C TYR A 63 -8.20 4.73 6.70
N ARG A 64 -8.09 4.11 7.87
CA ARG A 64 -7.35 2.86 8.05
C ARG A 64 -7.98 1.70 7.28
N CYS A 65 -9.30 1.60 7.29
CA CYS A 65 -10.02 0.57 6.55
C CYS A 65 -9.77 0.69 5.04
N TYR A 66 -9.85 1.89 4.50
CA TYR A 66 -9.59 2.13 3.09
C TYR A 66 -8.11 1.88 2.73
N LEU A 67 -7.20 2.25 3.62
CA LEU A 67 -5.78 1.97 3.44
C LEU A 67 -5.52 0.46 3.38
N HIS A 68 -6.16 -0.30 4.28
CA HIS A 68 -6.07 -1.76 4.28
C HIS A 68 -6.58 -2.36 2.98
N ASP A 69 -7.74 -1.93 2.51
CA ASP A 69 -8.31 -2.40 1.25
C ASP A 69 -7.38 -2.09 0.07
N TYR A 70 -6.79 -0.91 0.07
CA TYR A 70 -5.84 -0.52 -0.95
C TYR A 70 -4.59 -1.41 -0.91
N ALA A 71 -4.04 -1.63 0.28
CA ALA A 71 -2.88 -2.51 0.45
C ALA A 71 -3.19 -3.94 0.02
N ASP A 72 -4.37 -4.47 0.38
CA ASP A 72 -4.80 -5.81 -0.03
C ASP A 72 -4.87 -5.94 -1.55
N SER A 73 -5.34 -4.91 -2.23
CA SER A 73 -5.36 -4.92 -3.69
C SER A 73 -3.95 -4.96 -4.29
N LEU A 74 -3.00 -4.29 -3.65
CA LEU A 74 -1.60 -4.30 -4.09
C LEU A 74 -0.90 -5.62 -3.80
N MET A 75 -1.36 -6.38 -2.82
CA MET A 75 -0.78 -7.70 -2.52
C MET A 75 -0.93 -8.68 -3.68
N CYS A 76 -1.93 -8.48 -4.54
CA CYS A 76 -2.06 -9.27 -5.76
C CYS A 76 -0.90 -9.03 -6.74
N ASP A 77 -0.17 -7.95 -6.59
CA ASP A 77 0.99 -7.63 -7.43
C ASP A 77 2.28 -8.28 -6.93
N ILE A 78 2.24 -8.96 -5.78
CA ILE A 78 3.39 -9.73 -5.30
C ILE A 78 3.54 -10.98 -6.19
N GLU A 79 4.69 -11.10 -6.82
CA GLU A 79 5.02 -12.27 -7.64
C GLU A 79 5.83 -13.27 -6.84
N GLU A 80 5.46 -14.54 -6.93
CA GLU A 80 6.25 -15.64 -6.39
C GLU A 80 7.20 -16.14 -7.45
N ILE A 81 8.48 -16.19 -7.12
CA ILE A 81 9.53 -16.66 -8.01
C ILE A 81 10.19 -17.86 -7.37
N GLU A 82 10.24 -18.97 -8.11
CA GLU A 82 10.95 -20.17 -7.66
C GLU A 82 12.40 -20.08 -8.14
N GLU A 83 13.33 -20.22 -7.20
CA GLU A 83 14.74 -20.36 -7.50
C GLU A 83 15.21 -21.75 -7.10
N ASP A 84 15.91 -22.40 -8.01
CA ASP A 84 16.56 -23.68 -7.73
C ASP A 84 17.90 -23.40 -7.06
N GLU A 85 18.07 -23.86 -5.83
CA GLU A 85 19.36 -23.87 -5.16
C GLU A 85 19.99 -25.26 -5.29
N GLU A 86 21.18 -25.28 -5.84
CA GLU A 86 21.99 -26.49 -5.87
C GLU A 86 22.86 -26.64 -4.63
#